data_57603ce4ecfb60792676d1e7c9cdeeb1
#
_entry.id   57603ce4ecfb60792676d1e7c9cdeeb1
#
_cell.length_a   1.000
_cell.length_b   1.000
_cell.length_c   1.000
_cell.angle_alpha   90.00
_cell.angle_beta   90.00
_cell.angle_gamma   90.00
#
_symmetry.space_group_name_H-M   'P 1'
#
loop_
_entity.id
_entity.type
_entity.pdbx_description
1 polymer ?
#
loop_
_entity_poly.entity_id
_entity_poly.type
_entity_poly.pdbx_seq_one_letter_code
_entity_poly.pdbx_strand_id
1 'polypeptide(L)'
;MNFLKIILNLLASSTAQMKWALPRKRALLKDVITVRNLRSLMSEKGYTFFDGNKKFNLNLIGIRRDNAGTNKFDDFMAVLYKGEGLKEICKVYPITTDPGEHWLKHPINPKGTAVLVPGQYRGTWKLGKHQNNYEALVQRKPVKVWRDNNKDEVIDYQQLKLVNEGYFGINIHRSNPYTQSYLVNKWSAGCQVFQKIEAYKEFMELCKSS
;
A
#
# COMPACT_ATOMS: atom_id res chain seq x y z
N MET A 1 -2.78 15.53 -11.70
CA MET A 1 -2.19 14.23 -11.46
C MET A 1 -3.20 13.33 -10.77
N ASN A 2 -3.59 12.24 -11.40
CA ASN A 2 -4.51 11.27 -10.83
C ASN A 2 -3.75 9.95 -10.61
N PHE A 3 -3.24 9.75 -9.39
CA PHE A 3 -2.68 8.46 -9.01
C PHE A 3 -3.80 7.46 -8.72
N LEU A 4 -3.68 6.28 -9.31
CA LEU A 4 -4.51 5.14 -9.00
C LEU A 4 -3.82 4.32 -7.93
N LYS A 5 -4.34 4.29 -6.71
CA LYS A 5 -3.89 3.35 -5.68
C LYS A 5 -4.94 2.28 -5.46
N ILE A 6 -4.48 1.05 -5.46
CA ILE A 6 -5.26 -0.15 -5.17
C ILE A 6 -4.57 -0.85 -4.01
N ILE A 7 -5.33 -1.18 -2.98
CA ILE A 7 -4.88 -2.14 -1.97
C ILE A 7 -5.57 -3.45 -2.27
N LEU A 8 -4.78 -4.44 -2.61
CA LEU A 8 -5.21 -5.80 -2.81
C LEU A 8 -4.96 -6.57 -1.54
N ASN A 9 -6.02 -7.03 -0.88
CA ASN A 9 -5.91 -8.15 0.03
C ASN A 9 -5.90 -9.41 -0.82
N LEU A 10 -4.83 -10.15 -0.72
CA LEU A 10 -4.79 -11.51 -1.22
C LEU A 10 -5.41 -12.43 -0.16
N LEU A 11 -6.68 -12.17 0.20
CA LEU A 11 -7.46 -13.09 1.01
C LEU A 11 -7.87 -14.24 0.11
N ALA A 12 -7.42 -15.42 0.45
CA ALA A 12 -7.83 -16.65 -0.14
C ALA A 12 -9.31 -16.94 0.19
N SER A 13 -10.22 -16.73 -0.75
CA SER A 13 -11.53 -17.38 -0.71
C SER A 13 -11.38 -18.83 -1.17
N SER A 14 -12.11 -19.75 -0.55
CA SER A 14 -11.90 -21.20 -0.58
C SER A 14 -11.91 -21.91 -1.95
N THR A 15 -12.21 -21.25 -3.04
CA THR A 15 -12.22 -21.84 -4.40
C THR A 15 -11.25 -21.21 -5.40
N ALA A 16 -10.71 -19.99 -5.10
CA ALA A 16 -9.69 -19.33 -5.91
C ALA A 16 -8.28 -19.43 -5.28
N GLN A 17 -8.15 -20.16 -4.19
CA GLN A 17 -6.98 -20.19 -3.31
C GLN A 17 -5.69 -20.73 -3.92
N MET A 18 -5.77 -21.49 -5.01
CA MET A 18 -4.57 -22.20 -5.52
C MET A 18 -3.67 -21.37 -6.44
N LYS A 19 -4.07 -20.21 -6.93
CA LYS A 19 -3.30 -19.45 -7.93
C LYS A 19 -2.41 -18.33 -7.40
N TRP A 20 -2.63 -17.82 -6.18
CA TRP A 20 -2.05 -16.54 -5.76
C TRP A 20 -1.46 -16.50 -4.36
N ALA A 21 -1.15 -17.64 -3.75
CA ALA A 21 -0.37 -17.66 -2.52
C ALA A 21 1.02 -17.07 -2.78
N LEU A 22 1.33 -15.89 -2.20
CA LEU A 22 2.66 -15.31 -2.32
C LEU A 22 3.70 -16.25 -1.71
N PRO A 23 4.73 -16.62 -2.45
CA PRO A 23 5.74 -17.54 -1.95
C PRO A 23 6.49 -16.92 -0.76
N ARG A 24 6.87 -17.76 0.20
CA ARG A 24 7.62 -17.34 1.39
C ARG A 24 9.02 -16.81 1.11
N LYS A 25 9.59 -17.05 -0.08
CA LYS A 25 10.94 -16.63 -0.48
C LYS A 25 10.89 -15.45 -1.45
N ARG A 26 11.71 -14.42 -1.19
CA ARG A 26 11.80 -13.18 -1.97
C ARG A 26 12.13 -13.41 -3.48
N ALA A 27 12.84 -14.49 -3.81
CA ALA A 27 13.17 -14.84 -5.20
C ALA A 27 11.93 -15.19 -6.04
N LEU A 28 10.89 -15.77 -5.43
CA LEU A 28 9.65 -16.18 -6.08
C LEU A 28 8.63 -15.03 -6.20
N LEU A 29 8.83 -13.90 -5.51
CA LEU A 29 7.94 -12.73 -5.62
C LEU A 29 8.01 -12.05 -6.99
N LYS A 30 9.18 -12.06 -7.64
CA LYS A 30 9.36 -11.49 -8.99
C LYS A 30 8.54 -12.25 -10.04
N ASP A 31 8.29 -13.54 -9.81
CA ASP A 31 7.53 -14.38 -10.73
C ASP A 31 6.02 -14.21 -10.56
N VAL A 32 5.58 -13.72 -9.40
CA VAL A 32 4.16 -13.52 -9.05
C VAL A 32 3.73 -12.07 -9.27
N ILE A 33 4.52 -11.08 -8.83
CA ILE A 33 4.22 -9.66 -8.98
C ILE A 33 4.71 -9.18 -10.35
N THR A 34 3.97 -9.53 -11.40
CA THR A 34 4.25 -9.15 -12.80
C THR A 34 3.16 -8.23 -13.33
N VAL A 35 3.46 -7.47 -14.41
CA VAL A 35 2.46 -6.64 -15.10
C VAL A 35 1.25 -7.48 -15.49
N ARG A 36 1.46 -8.66 -16.09
CA ARG A 36 0.38 -9.56 -16.53
C ARG A 36 -0.52 -9.96 -15.37
N ASN A 37 0.06 -10.44 -14.30
CA ASN A 37 -0.69 -10.97 -13.14
C ASN A 37 -1.46 -9.87 -12.43
N LEU A 38 -0.83 -8.71 -12.23
CA LEU A 38 -1.49 -7.58 -11.57
C LEU A 38 -2.61 -7.00 -12.43
N ARG A 39 -2.43 -6.94 -13.75
CA ARG A 39 -3.48 -6.50 -14.69
C ARG A 39 -4.69 -7.45 -14.65
N SER A 40 -4.45 -8.79 -14.70
CA SER A 40 -5.50 -9.79 -14.58
C SER A 40 -6.29 -9.64 -13.28
N LEU A 41 -5.57 -9.53 -12.15
CA LEU A 41 -6.18 -9.38 -10.84
C LEU A 41 -6.99 -8.09 -10.72
N MET A 42 -6.53 -6.98 -11.29
CA MET A 42 -7.29 -5.73 -11.32
C MET A 42 -8.58 -5.88 -12.14
N SER A 43 -8.49 -6.55 -13.30
CA SER A 43 -9.65 -6.84 -14.15
C SER A 43 -10.67 -7.73 -13.43
N GLU A 44 -10.22 -8.80 -12.77
CA GLU A 44 -11.07 -9.71 -11.99
C GLU A 44 -11.82 -8.98 -10.87
N LYS A 45 -11.21 -7.92 -10.29
CA LYS A 45 -11.84 -7.09 -9.25
C LYS A 45 -12.68 -5.93 -9.81
N GLY A 46 -12.80 -5.79 -11.12
CA GLY A 46 -13.49 -4.68 -11.77
C GLY A 46 -12.77 -3.33 -11.58
N TYR A 47 -11.45 -3.33 -11.33
CA TYR A 47 -10.66 -2.12 -11.12
C TYR A 47 -10.14 -1.56 -12.45
N THR A 48 -10.21 -0.24 -12.59
CA THR A 48 -9.64 0.47 -13.74
C THR A 48 -8.10 0.39 -13.71
N PHE A 49 -7.50 0.01 -14.83
CA PHE A 49 -6.07 0.06 -15.07
C PHE A 49 -5.74 1.21 -16.01
N PHE A 50 -4.75 2.04 -15.70
CA PHE A 50 -4.29 3.10 -16.58
C PHE A 50 -3.36 2.53 -17.64
N ASP A 51 -3.89 2.33 -18.85
CA ASP A 51 -3.21 1.67 -19.96
C ASP A 51 -3.04 2.58 -21.19
N GLY A 52 -3.21 3.88 -21.03
CA GLY A 52 -3.08 4.84 -22.14
C GLY A 52 -1.64 4.93 -22.67
N ASN A 53 -1.48 5.54 -23.87
CA ASN A 53 -0.19 5.78 -24.52
C ASN A 53 0.59 6.95 -23.89
N LYS A 54 0.35 7.26 -22.62
CA LYS A 54 1.05 8.28 -21.87
C LYS A 54 2.15 7.64 -21.05
N LYS A 55 3.38 8.12 -21.20
CA LYS A 55 4.51 7.77 -20.33
C LYS A 55 4.20 8.17 -18.88
N PHE A 56 4.71 7.41 -17.94
CA PHE A 56 4.59 7.67 -16.49
C PHE A 56 3.15 7.84 -15.98
N ASN A 57 2.16 7.25 -16.66
CA ASN A 57 0.81 7.15 -16.10
C ASN A 57 0.77 6.00 -15.10
N LEU A 58 0.94 6.31 -13.81
CA LEU A 58 1.25 5.32 -12.79
C LEU A 58 0.00 4.60 -12.26
N ASN A 59 0.07 3.27 -12.20
CA ASN A 59 -0.80 2.44 -11.39
C ASN A 59 -0.04 2.07 -10.12
N LEU A 60 -0.48 2.57 -8.96
CA LEU A 60 0.11 2.28 -7.66
C LEU A 60 -0.71 1.18 -6.98
N ILE A 61 -0.11 0.02 -6.74
CA ILE A 61 -0.79 -1.16 -6.20
C ILE A 61 -0.14 -1.54 -4.88
N GLY A 62 -0.83 -1.24 -3.76
CA GLY A 62 -0.46 -1.75 -2.45
C GLY A 62 -0.91 -3.20 -2.32
N ILE A 63 -0.01 -4.09 -1.99
CA ILE A 63 -0.25 -5.52 -1.83
C ILE A 63 -0.01 -5.86 -0.37
N ARG A 64 -1.11 -6.15 0.35
CA ARG A 64 -1.06 -6.64 1.72
C ARG A 64 -0.92 -8.15 1.70
N ARG A 65 0.02 -8.66 2.48
CA ARG A 65 0.20 -10.11 2.63
C ARG A 65 -0.83 -10.68 3.59
N ASP A 66 -1.34 -11.83 3.21
CA ASP A 66 -2.14 -12.65 4.11
C ASP A 66 -1.26 -13.33 5.16
N ASN A 67 -1.72 -13.39 6.40
CA ASN A 67 -0.98 -13.95 7.55
C ASN A 67 0.41 -13.29 7.77
N ALA A 68 0.57 -12.03 7.35
CA ALA A 68 1.74 -11.24 7.69
C ALA A 68 1.73 -10.97 9.19
N GLY A 69 2.90 -11.08 9.82
CA GLY A 69 3.01 -10.66 11.22
C GLY A 69 2.89 -9.14 11.31
N THR A 70 2.21 -8.64 12.35
CA THR A 70 2.17 -7.21 12.64
C THR A 70 3.57 -6.62 12.82
N ASN A 71 3.67 -5.31 12.69
CA ASN A 71 4.91 -4.55 12.94
C ASN A 71 6.07 -4.85 11.97
N LYS A 72 5.80 -5.36 10.76
CA LYS A 72 6.80 -5.72 9.74
C LYS A 72 6.60 -4.97 8.43
N PHE A 73 7.70 -4.82 7.67
CA PHE A 73 7.70 -4.33 6.29
C PHE A 73 7.67 -5.50 5.31
N ASP A 74 6.62 -6.29 5.33
CA ASP A 74 6.48 -7.50 4.53
C ASP A 74 5.38 -7.43 3.46
N ASP A 75 4.77 -6.25 3.31
CA ASP A 75 3.88 -5.89 2.22
C ASP A 75 4.66 -5.26 1.04
N PHE A 76 3.97 -5.01 -0.07
CA PHE A 76 4.61 -4.47 -1.27
C PHE A 76 3.83 -3.30 -1.87
N MET A 77 4.57 -2.36 -2.44
CA MET A 77 4.07 -1.39 -3.40
C MET A 77 4.56 -1.80 -4.79
N ALA A 78 3.65 -2.21 -5.66
CA ALA A 78 3.95 -2.35 -7.08
C ALA A 78 3.56 -1.07 -7.82
N VAL A 79 4.47 -0.57 -8.65
CA VAL A 79 4.25 0.61 -9.51
C VAL A 79 4.36 0.16 -10.95
N LEU A 80 3.23 0.22 -11.67
CA LEU A 80 3.15 -0.19 -13.08
C LEU A 80 2.93 1.05 -13.94
N TYR A 81 3.73 1.18 -15.00
CA TYR A 81 3.66 2.30 -15.91
C TYR A 81 4.33 1.98 -17.27
N LYS A 82 4.09 2.82 -18.27
CA LYS A 82 4.85 2.81 -19.52
C LYS A 82 5.99 3.83 -19.41
N GLY A 83 7.22 3.35 -19.57
CA GLY A 83 8.43 4.17 -19.59
C GLY A 83 8.77 4.70 -20.99
N GLU A 84 10.05 4.96 -21.24
CA GLU A 84 10.54 5.33 -22.55
C GLU A 84 10.24 4.25 -23.59
N GLY A 85 9.90 4.65 -24.82
CA GLY A 85 9.47 3.75 -25.89
C GLY A 85 8.16 3.01 -25.58
N LEU A 86 7.37 3.47 -24.61
CA LEU A 86 6.11 2.84 -24.15
C LEU A 86 6.28 1.42 -23.61
N LYS A 87 7.48 1.04 -23.22
CA LYS A 87 7.76 -0.26 -22.60
C LYS A 87 7.08 -0.36 -21.22
N GLU A 88 6.39 -1.45 -20.98
CA GLU A 88 5.77 -1.71 -19.67
C GLU A 88 6.83 -2.05 -18.61
N ILE A 89 6.73 -1.38 -17.48
CA ILE A 89 7.64 -1.50 -16.34
C ILE A 89 6.82 -1.80 -15.08
N CYS A 90 7.31 -2.74 -14.28
CA CYS A 90 6.80 -3.04 -12.94
C CYS A 90 7.95 -2.89 -11.94
N LYS A 91 7.86 -1.91 -11.06
CA LYS A 91 8.75 -1.74 -9.90
C LYS A 91 8.06 -2.24 -8.65
N VAL A 92 8.78 -2.96 -7.80
CA VAL A 92 8.21 -3.54 -6.56
C VAL A 92 9.07 -3.15 -5.37
N TYR A 93 8.46 -2.54 -4.37
CA TYR A 93 9.11 -2.01 -3.19
C TYR A 93 8.54 -2.63 -1.91
N PRO A 94 9.38 -3.06 -0.95
CA PRO A 94 8.93 -3.44 0.39
C PRO A 94 8.34 -2.23 1.12
N ILE A 95 7.14 -2.41 1.65
CA ILE A 95 6.41 -1.41 2.44
C ILE A 95 5.71 -2.08 3.61
N THR A 96 5.06 -1.31 4.46
CA THR A 96 3.91 -1.76 5.25
C THR A 96 2.64 -1.08 4.75
N THR A 97 1.54 -1.80 4.74
CA THR A 97 0.18 -1.27 4.54
C THR A 97 -0.58 -1.23 5.87
N ASP A 98 0.06 -1.65 6.93
CA ASP A 98 -0.51 -1.85 8.25
C ASP A 98 0.05 -0.86 9.28
N PRO A 99 -0.70 -0.56 10.35
CA PRO A 99 -0.17 0.17 11.49
C PRO A 99 0.91 -0.65 12.20
N GLY A 100 1.84 0.05 12.86
CA GLY A 100 2.81 -0.57 13.73
C GLY A 100 2.24 -0.86 15.11
N GLU A 101 2.89 -1.76 15.83
CA GLU A 101 2.51 -2.25 17.15
C GLU A 101 2.20 -1.12 18.15
N HIS A 102 3.01 -0.06 18.15
CA HIS A 102 2.78 1.08 19.05
C HIS A 102 1.37 1.66 18.92
N TRP A 103 0.88 1.83 17.67
CA TRP A 103 -0.43 2.43 17.44
C TRP A 103 -1.57 1.44 17.60
N LEU A 104 -1.33 0.15 17.49
CA LEU A 104 -2.32 -0.88 17.83
C LEU A 104 -2.61 -0.84 19.33
N LYS A 105 -1.57 -0.74 20.16
CA LYS A 105 -1.70 -0.62 21.63
C LYS A 105 -2.23 0.75 22.09
N HIS A 106 -1.86 1.82 21.36
CA HIS A 106 -2.16 3.22 21.73
C HIS A 106 -2.84 3.95 20.57
N PRO A 107 -4.10 3.62 20.23
CA PRO A 107 -4.82 4.24 19.13
C PRO A 107 -4.95 5.76 19.32
N ILE A 108 -4.65 6.54 18.27
CA ILE A 108 -4.86 7.99 18.26
C ILE A 108 -6.37 8.33 18.32
N ASN A 109 -7.18 7.48 17.68
CA ASN A 109 -8.63 7.65 17.65
C ASN A 109 -9.30 6.71 18.67
N PRO A 110 -10.25 7.19 19.48
CA PRO A 110 -10.96 6.31 20.44
C PRO A 110 -11.68 5.11 19.81
N LYS A 111 -12.03 5.22 18.53
CA LYS A 111 -12.65 4.10 17.78
C LYS A 111 -11.64 3.04 17.31
N GLY A 112 -10.36 3.21 17.61
CA GLY A 112 -9.29 2.29 17.25
C GLY A 112 -8.38 2.79 16.11
N THR A 113 -7.31 2.04 15.87
CA THR A 113 -6.32 2.33 14.87
C THR A 113 -6.86 2.08 13.45
N ALA A 114 -6.50 2.97 12.52
CA ALA A 114 -6.99 2.89 11.15
C ALA A 114 -6.21 1.85 10.35
N VAL A 115 -6.93 0.97 9.68
CA VAL A 115 -6.40 0.01 8.69
C VAL A 115 -7.11 0.25 7.37
N LEU A 116 -6.38 0.63 6.32
CA LEU A 116 -6.98 0.99 5.03
C LEU A 116 -7.71 -0.22 4.44
N VAL A 117 -9.01 -0.08 4.14
CA VAL A 117 -9.82 -1.13 3.52
C VAL A 117 -9.30 -1.39 2.11
N PRO A 118 -9.17 -2.65 1.66
CA PRO A 118 -8.85 -2.97 0.28
C PRO A 118 -9.86 -2.37 -0.69
N GLY A 119 -9.37 -1.76 -1.77
CA GLY A 119 -10.23 -1.11 -2.75
C GLY A 119 -9.45 -0.29 -3.75
N GLN A 120 -10.17 0.28 -4.71
CA GLN A 120 -9.62 1.22 -5.67
C GLN A 120 -9.90 2.66 -5.24
N TYR A 121 -8.85 3.45 -5.06
CA TYR A 121 -8.91 4.84 -4.59
C TYR A 121 -8.36 5.78 -5.68
N ARG A 122 -9.22 6.23 -6.59
CA ARG A 122 -8.82 7.05 -7.75
C ARG A 122 -8.64 8.51 -7.38
N GLY A 123 -7.43 9.05 -7.67
CA GLY A 123 -7.11 10.45 -7.42
C GLY A 123 -7.16 10.84 -5.94
N THR A 124 -6.95 9.89 -5.04
CA THR A 124 -7.03 10.11 -3.58
C THR A 124 -5.74 10.66 -3.00
N TRP A 125 -4.63 10.47 -3.65
CA TRP A 125 -3.35 11.03 -3.21
C TRP A 125 -2.84 12.08 -4.19
N LYS A 126 -2.12 13.07 -3.64
CA LYS A 126 -1.40 14.11 -4.39
C LYS A 126 0.00 14.30 -3.80
N LEU A 127 0.92 14.86 -4.57
CA LEU A 127 2.18 15.37 -4.05
C LEU A 127 1.90 16.43 -2.98
N GLY A 128 2.60 16.34 -1.87
CA GLY A 128 2.47 17.25 -0.74
C GLY A 128 3.55 16.95 0.32
N LYS A 129 3.34 17.41 1.56
CA LYS A 129 4.28 17.16 2.66
C LYS A 129 3.61 16.35 3.76
N HIS A 130 4.24 15.22 4.15
CA HIS A 130 3.83 14.47 5.32
C HIS A 130 4.19 15.26 6.58
N GLN A 131 3.18 15.53 7.44
CA GLN A 131 3.33 16.32 8.67
C GLN A 131 4.06 17.67 8.45
N ASN A 132 3.87 18.31 7.29
CA ASN A 132 4.55 19.55 6.87
C ASN A 132 6.10 19.47 6.82
N ASN A 133 6.67 18.27 6.92
CA ASN A 133 8.10 18.07 7.07
C ASN A 133 8.80 17.69 5.74
N TYR A 134 8.36 16.65 5.06
CA TYR A 134 9.02 16.16 3.84
C TYR A 134 8.01 15.72 2.77
N GLU A 135 8.45 15.71 1.53
CA GLU A 135 7.63 15.35 0.37
C GLU A 135 7.04 13.94 0.53
N ALA A 136 5.76 13.80 0.20
CA ALA A 136 5.03 12.53 0.26
C ALA A 136 3.81 12.57 -0.66
N LEU A 137 3.17 11.44 -0.87
CA LEU A 137 1.80 11.40 -1.39
C LEU A 137 0.83 11.54 -0.21
N VAL A 138 0.13 12.66 -0.16
CA VAL A 138 -0.81 12.97 0.92
C VAL A 138 -2.25 12.73 0.49
N GLN A 139 -3.06 12.25 1.42
CA GLN A 139 -4.47 12.01 1.20
C GLN A 139 -5.21 13.32 0.87
N ARG A 140 -6.03 13.32 -0.18
CA ARG A 140 -6.87 14.49 -0.59
C ARG A 140 -8.33 14.17 -0.84
N LYS A 141 -8.72 12.90 -0.80
CA LYS A 141 -10.12 12.44 -0.87
C LYS A 141 -10.41 11.47 0.27
N PRO A 142 -11.66 11.27 0.64
CA PRO A 142 -12.02 10.28 1.64
C PRO A 142 -11.54 8.88 1.26
N VAL A 143 -11.19 8.10 2.27
CA VAL A 143 -10.88 6.68 2.17
C VAL A 143 -11.68 5.91 3.20
N LYS A 144 -11.88 4.61 2.95
CA LYS A 144 -12.48 3.69 3.91
C LYS A 144 -11.39 3.05 4.76
N VAL A 145 -11.57 3.05 6.06
CA VAL A 145 -10.69 2.36 6.99
C VAL A 145 -11.51 1.46 7.91
N TRP A 146 -10.96 0.31 8.22
CA TRP A 146 -11.36 -0.45 9.38
C TRP A 146 -10.81 0.19 10.65
N ARG A 147 -11.41 -0.13 11.79
CA ARG A 147 -10.95 0.30 13.10
C ARG A 147 -10.59 -0.91 13.95
N ASP A 148 -9.31 -1.00 14.28
CA ASP A 148 -8.80 -1.96 15.23
C ASP A 148 -8.75 -1.29 16.60
N ASN A 149 -9.51 -1.78 17.57
CA ASN A 149 -9.70 -1.14 18.88
C ASN A 149 -9.55 -2.08 20.08
N ASN A 150 -9.14 -3.33 19.87
CA ASN A 150 -8.92 -4.29 20.96
C ASN A 150 -7.65 -4.01 21.76
N LYS A 151 -6.76 -3.11 21.25
CA LYS A 151 -5.51 -2.62 21.87
C LYS A 151 -4.49 -3.73 22.12
N ASP A 152 -4.54 -4.80 21.36
CA ASP A 152 -3.48 -5.81 21.32
C ASP A 152 -2.42 -5.48 20.23
N GLU A 153 -1.56 -6.42 19.92
CA GLU A 153 -0.49 -6.25 18.93
C GLU A 153 -0.85 -6.82 17.55
N VAL A 154 -2.07 -7.34 17.40
CA VAL A 154 -2.49 -8.13 16.26
C VAL A 154 -3.62 -7.44 15.50
N ILE A 155 -3.59 -7.51 14.18
CA ILE A 155 -4.69 -7.05 13.33
C ILE A 155 -5.50 -8.26 12.91
N ASP A 156 -6.65 -8.46 13.54
CA ASP A 156 -7.59 -9.52 13.23
C ASP A 156 -8.51 -9.10 12.08
N TYR A 157 -8.00 -9.12 10.84
CA TYR A 157 -8.75 -8.66 9.66
C TYR A 157 -10.15 -9.24 9.52
N GLN A 158 -10.37 -10.49 9.96
CA GLN A 158 -11.65 -11.16 9.90
C GLN A 158 -12.67 -10.59 10.90
N GLN A 159 -12.19 -9.96 11.96
CA GLN A 159 -13.01 -9.36 13.02
C GLN A 159 -13.26 -7.85 12.79
N LEU A 160 -12.53 -7.23 11.88
CA LEU A 160 -12.65 -5.80 11.57
C LEU A 160 -13.95 -5.49 10.82
N LYS A 161 -15.03 -5.20 11.57
CA LYS A 161 -16.37 -4.92 11.01
C LYS A 161 -16.67 -3.43 10.90
N LEU A 162 -16.11 -2.60 11.80
CA LEU A 162 -16.38 -1.17 11.82
C LEU A 162 -15.64 -0.46 10.69
N VAL A 163 -16.36 0.01 9.70
CA VAL A 163 -15.82 0.81 8.59
C VAL A 163 -16.15 2.27 8.81
N ASN A 164 -15.14 3.13 8.78
CA ASN A 164 -15.30 4.58 8.72
C ASN A 164 -14.83 5.09 7.36
N GLU A 165 -15.50 6.09 6.82
CA GLU A 165 -15.09 6.79 5.61
C GLU A 165 -14.79 8.25 5.94
N GLY A 166 -13.66 8.78 5.43
CA GLY A 166 -13.26 10.15 5.70
C GLY A 166 -11.79 10.46 5.43
N TYR A 167 -11.35 11.57 6.00
CA TYR A 167 -9.97 12.06 5.93
C TYR A 167 -9.24 11.63 7.21
N PHE A 168 -8.33 10.68 7.10
CA PHE A 168 -7.61 10.12 8.25
C PHE A 168 -6.11 10.34 8.18
N GLY A 169 -5.64 11.08 7.16
CA GLY A 169 -4.20 11.29 6.94
C GLY A 169 -3.48 10.01 6.49
N ILE A 170 -4.17 9.10 5.81
CA ILE A 170 -3.56 7.89 5.24
C ILE A 170 -2.68 8.30 4.07
N ASN A 171 -1.41 8.53 4.35
CA ASN A 171 -0.41 8.99 3.39
C ASN A 171 0.44 7.82 2.87
N ILE A 172 1.22 8.08 1.81
CA ILE A 172 2.27 7.17 1.34
C ILE A 172 3.59 7.89 1.57
N HIS A 173 4.40 7.37 2.51
CA HIS A 173 5.59 8.06 2.97
C HIS A 173 6.73 7.09 3.32
N ARG A 174 7.88 7.61 3.75
CA ARG A 174 9.03 6.83 4.19
C ARG A 174 9.03 6.56 5.68
N SER A 175 9.80 5.58 6.10
CA SER A 175 10.25 5.38 7.49
C SER A 175 11.48 6.23 7.78
N ASN A 176 12.54 5.64 8.32
CA ASN A 176 13.78 6.32 8.67
C ASN A 176 14.42 7.02 7.44
N PRO A 177 14.86 8.30 7.56
CA PRO A 177 15.48 9.04 6.45
C PRO A 177 16.93 8.63 6.14
N TYR A 178 17.58 7.87 7.00
CA TYR A 178 19.00 7.58 6.90
C TYR A 178 19.31 6.09 6.71
N THR A 179 18.48 5.21 7.27
CA THR A 179 18.72 3.77 7.28
C THR A 179 17.46 2.98 6.96
N GLN A 180 17.62 1.70 6.65
CA GLN A 180 16.49 0.77 6.52
C GLN A 180 15.84 0.55 7.89
N SER A 181 14.51 0.63 7.95
CA SER A 181 13.73 0.23 9.13
C SER A 181 13.39 -1.26 9.05
N TYR A 182 13.50 -1.96 10.17
CA TYR A 182 13.15 -3.38 10.26
C TYR A 182 11.77 -3.60 10.89
N LEU A 183 11.38 -2.73 11.82
CA LEU A 183 10.09 -2.75 12.50
C LEU A 183 9.30 -1.47 12.17
N VAL A 184 7.98 -1.60 12.08
CA VAL A 184 7.09 -0.49 11.75
C VAL A 184 6.92 0.46 12.93
N ASN A 185 6.69 -0.05 14.13
CA ASN A 185 6.55 0.72 15.39
C ASN A 185 5.68 1.98 15.23
N LYS A 186 6.29 3.16 15.35
CA LYS A 186 5.63 4.47 15.24
C LYS A 186 5.56 5.02 13.81
N TRP A 187 6.17 4.35 12.82
CA TRP A 187 6.20 4.88 11.45
C TRP A 187 4.84 4.87 10.77
N SER A 188 3.94 3.97 11.15
CA SER A 188 2.59 3.87 10.55
C SER A 188 1.51 3.78 11.62
N ALA A 189 0.56 4.72 11.60
CA ALA A 189 -0.73 4.61 12.30
C ALA A 189 -1.87 4.29 11.30
N GLY A 190 -1.53 3.55 10.21
CA GLY A 190 -2.40 3.19 9.09
C GLY A 190 -1.93 3.70 7.73
N CYS A 191 -0.85 4.49 7.67
CA CYS A 191 -0.20 4.94 6.45
C CYS A 191 0.48 3.78 5.70
N GLN A 192 0.76 4.03 4.41
CA GLN A 192 1.57 3.14 3.60
C GLN A 192 3.02 3.60 3.68
N VAL A 193 3.90 2.81 4.28
CA VAL A 193 5.24 3.28 4.65
C VAL A 193 6.33 2.45 3.98
N PHE A 194 7.24 3.12 3.29
CA PHE A 194 8.40 2.51 2.65
C PHE A 194 9.46 2.14 3.68
N GLN A 195 10.03 0.95 3.54
CA GLN A 195 11.06 0.42 4.41
C GLN A 195 12.42 1.12 4.24
N LYS A 196 12.78 1.43 2.97
CA LYS A 196 14.08 1.96 2.58
C LYS A 196 13.96 3.34 1.97
N ILE A 197 14.88 4.23 2.34
CA ILE A 197 14.90 5.60 1.82
C ILE A 197 15.20 5.66 0.32
N GLU A 198 16.11 4.81 -0.20
CA GLU A 198 16.45 4.78 -1.63
C GLU A 198 15.24 4.38 -2.49
N ALA A 199 14.50 3.34 -2.06
CA ALA A 199 13.28 2.91 -2.70
C ALA A 199 12.20 4.00 -2.68
N TYR A 200 12.11 4.75 -1.58
CA TYR A 200 11.21 5.88 -1.47
C TYR A 200 11.57 7.05 -2.37
N LYS A 201 12.84 7.41 -2.47
CA LYS A 201 13.32 8.46 -3.38
C LYS A 201 12.99 8.10 -4.83
N GLU A 202 13.31 6.88 -5.27
CA GLU A 202 12.96 6.39 -6.62
C GLU A 202 11.44 6.47 -6.87
N PHE A 203 10.63 6.02 -5.92
CA PHE A 203 9.17 6.10 -5.99
C PHE A 203 8.66 7.55 -6.12
N MET A 204 9.21 8.49 -5.35
CA MET A 204 8.81 9.90 -5.40
C MET A 204 9.20 10.56 -6.73
N GLU A 205 10.35 10.22 -7.32
CA GLU A 205 10.73 10.71 -8.65
C GLU A 205 9.77 10.21 -9.74
N LEU A 206 9.35 8.93 -9.67
CA LEU A 206 8.30 8.41 -10.57
C LEU A 206 6.98 9.18 -10.39
N CYS A 207 6.59 9.48 -9.15
CA CYS A 207 5.38 10.25 -8.88
C CYS A 207 5.44 11.68 -9.42
N LYS A 208 6.61 12.32 -9.37
CA LYS A 208 6.82 13.66 -9.94
C LYS A 208 6.78 13.67 -11.47
N SER A 209 7.20 12.57 -12.11
CA SER A 209 7.20 12.42 -13.56
C SER A 209 5.84 12.09 -14.17
N SER A 210 4.81 11.79 -13.34
CA SER A 210 3.47 11.32 -13.75
C SER A 210 2.51 12.43 -14.18
#